data_40ba268fb7192ba2f56cb8f548d8341e
#
_entry.id   40ba268fb7192ba2f56cb8f548d8341e
#
_cell.length_a   1.000
_cell.length_b   1.000
_cell.length_c   1.000
_cell.angle_alpha   90.00
_cell.angle_beta   90.00
_cell.angle_gamma   90.00
#
_symmetry.space_group_name_H-M   'P 1'
#
loop_
_entity.id
_entity.type
_entity.pdbx_description
1 polymer ?
#
loop_
_entity_poly.entity_id
_entity_poly.type
_entity_poly.pdbx_seq_one_letter_code
_entity_poly.pdbx_strand_id
1 'polypeptide(L)'
;MFNRNNSTAALLGVLCASTSAFATDDSISLEALVLQSDAMAGAQVVVTPLPVSSVRTLVLAAPTAAEVRARGLQTWLTRVNKPYANQLGTGNGAGVTIGLVDSGVQTDHPTLKGQIAATYNAFNGSTDATDQMGHGTHVAGILAGTTVNGGIPEGIAPGAKLVVAKVFTTGSSPTSVISAGINWAVNVQKAPILSLSLGAASESMKASIQNAVAKGTLISVALGNNGKTDGATWPAEFAKESWAKGQIVAVGALDANNNRASFSNSDPTLANWTVFAPGVSVLSSYSNPTNKNAYAYMSGTSMATPIVAGQMALIKSNWNFLTAPDIANVIFQSATHLCSDSATAAVCSTRKTPDAMYGWGLINVGASLQPIGGLNVATASGAKVSYTESTIATPKSGLAPGLKGLNTIAVDKFNRGFVVNLGSGLK
;
A
#
# COMPACT_ATOMS: atom_id res chain seq x y z
N MET A 1 -0.87 -35.32 50.01
CA MET A 1 -0.16 -34.21 50.64
C MET A 1 0.91 -33.75 49.69
N PHE A 2 0.66 -32.73 48.94
CA PHE A 2 1.55 -31.61 48.72
C PHE A 2 0.88 -30.62 47.80
N ASN A 3 1.01 -29.43 48.17
CA ASN A 3 0.27 -28.22 47.88
C ASN A 3 0.55 -27.66 46.49
N ARG A 4 -0.50 -27.27 45.77
CA ARG A 4 -0.42 -26.32 44.68
C ARG A 4 -0.56 -24.93 45.27
N ASN A 5 0.36 -24.03 45.00
CA ASN A 5 0.08 -22.59 45.02
C ASN A 5 1.00 -21.82 44.11
N ASN A 6 0.36 -21.08 43.19
CA ASN A 6 0.65 -19.72 42.78
C ASN A 6 1.94 -19.40 42.02
N SER A 7 1.74 -19.06 40.76
CA SER A 7 2.56 -18.06 40.08
C SER A 7 1.73 -17.27 39.06
N THR A 8 0.84 -16.46 39.56
CA THR A 8 0.22 -15.36 38.82
C THR A 8 0.77 -14.06 39.39
N ALA A 9 2.03 -13.77 39.15
CA ALA A 9 2.61 -12.45 39.45
C ALA A 9 4.04 -12.35 38.92
N ALA A 10 4.24 -12.35 37.61
CA ALA A 10 5.52 -11.96 37.04
C ALA A 10 5.35 -11.63 35.55
N LEU A 11 4.53 -10.64 35.22
CA LEU A 11 4.48 -10.08 33.85
C LEU A 11 4.26 -8.57 33.84
N LEU A 12 4.80 -7.85 34.81
CA LEU A 12 4.72 -6.37 34.84
C LEU A 12 6.08 -5.71 35.09
N GLY A 13 7.18 -6.31 34.75
CA GLY A 13 8.49 -5.83 35.16
C GLY A 13 9.57 -5.74 34.09
N VAL A 14 9.26 -5.78 32.78
CA VAL A 14 10.31 -5.62 31.76
C VAL A 14 9.81 -4.71 30.62
N LEU A 15 9.64 -3.45 30.90
CA LEU A 15 9.39 -2.45 29.85
C LEU A 15 10.24 -1.19 30.01
N CYS A 16 11.35 -1.26 30.71
CA CYS A 16 12.28 -0.13 30.86
C CYS A 16 13.73 -0.60 30.86
N ALA A 17 14.21 -1.22 29.78
CA ALA A 17 15.65 -1.25 29.49
C ALA A 17 15.89 -1.79 28.09
N SER A 18 16.66 -1.05 27.35
CA SER A 18 17.32 -1.38 26.08
C SER A 18 16.57 -1.09 24.79
N THR A 19 16.88 0.05 24.22
CA THR A 19 16.61 0.49 22.83
C THR A 19 17.46 -0.27 21.79
N SER A 20 18.14 -1.35 22.16
CA SER A 20 19.02 -2.13 21.27
C SER A 20 18.56 -3.56 20.99
N ALA A 21 17.42 -3.99 21.49
CA ALA A 21 16.94 -5.36 21.34
C ALA A 21 15.87 -5.58 20.26
N PHE A 22 15.56 -4.56 19.46
CA PHE A 22 14.55 -4.67 18.38
C PHE A 22 15.12 -5.02 17.01
N ALA A 23 16.41 -5.28 16.90
CA ALA A 23 17.08 -5.50 15.62
C ALA A 23 17.42 -6.97 15.31
N THR A 24 17.12 -7.94 16.18
CA THR A 24 17.64 -9.31 16.01
C THR A 24 16.68 -10.43 16.37
N ASP A 25 15.38 -10.27 16.22
CA ASP A 25 14.48 -11.40 16.44
C ASP A 25 13.84 -11.90 15.13
N ASP A 26 14.70 -12.36 14.22
CA ASP A 26 14.32 -13.09 12.99
C ASP A 26 14.07 -14.59 13.26
N SER A 27 14.06 -15.03 14.52
CA SER A 27 13.98 -16.45 14.88
C SER A 27 12.64 -16.91 15.44
N ILE A 28 11.53 -16.24 15.14
CA ILE A 28 10.22 -16.82 15.41
C ILE A 28 9.83 -17.68 14.21
N SER A 29 10.10 -18.98 14.33
CA SER A 29 9.59 -19.99 13.41
C SER A 29 8.06 -19.92 13.39
N LEU A 30 7.50 -19.46 12.28
CA LEU A 30 6.07 -19.58 12.00
C LEU A 30 5.80 -21.03 11.58
N GLU A 31 5.17 -21.80 12.43
CA GLU A 31 4.43 -22.96 11.96
C GLU A 31 3.24 -22.45 11.15
N ALA A 32 3.34 -22.51 9.84
CA ALA A 32 2.24 -22.29 8.94
C ALA A 32 1.20 -23.39 9.19
N LEU A 33 0.06 -23.04 9.75
CA LEU A 33 -1.09 -23.93 9.80
C LEU A 33 -1.65 -24.02 8.36
N VAL A 34 -1.10 -24.96 7.58
CA VAL A 34 -1.63 -25.34 6.28
C VAL A 34 -2.88 -26.17 6.55
N LEU A 35 -4.05 -25.56 6.49
CA LEU A 35 -5.27 -26.33 6.32
C LEU A 35 -5.30 -26.84 4.87
N GLN A 36 -4.89 -28.09 4.67
CA GLN A 36 -5.22 -28.84 3.48
C GLN A 36 -6.74 -29.02 3.45
N SER A 37 -7.41 -28.33 2.54
CA SER A 37 -8.78 -28.66 2.20
C SER A 37 -8.76 -29.78 1.18
N ASP A 38 -9.10 -30.99 1.62
CA ASP A 38 -9.41 -32.09 0.73
C ASP A 38 -10.54 -31.69 -0.22
N ALA A 39 -10.28 -31.83 -1.50
CA ALA A 39 -11.25 -31.54 -2.54
C ALA A 39 -12.39 -32.57 -2.49
N MET A 40 -13.54 -32.11 -1.98
CA MET A 40 -14.83 -32.82 -2.20
C MET A 40 -15.65 -32.01 -3.19
N ALA A 41 -16.18 -32.70 -4.18
CA ALA A 41 -17.11 -32.14 -5.17
C ALA A 41 -18.33 -31.52 -4.47
N GLY A 42 -18.50 -30.19 -4.62
CA GLY A 42 -19.56 -29.42 -4.00
C GLY A 42 -19.11 -28.46 -2.89
N ALA A 43 -17.83 -28.43 -2.55
CA ALA A 43 -17.29 -27.54 -1.53
C ALA A 43 -17.29 -26.07 -2.02
N GLN A 44 -17.84 -25.17 -1.22
CA GLN A 44 -17.66 -23.73 -1.43
C GLN A 44 -16.16 -23.42 -1.29
N VAL A 45 -15.60 -22.73 -2.30
CA VAL A 45 -14.23 -22.24 -2.20
C VAL A 45 -14.18 -21.15 -1.14
N VAL A 46 -13.38 -21.39 -0.12
CA VAL A 46 -13.22 -20.48 1.02
C VAL A 46 -11.99 -19.63 0.79
N VAL A 47 -12.16 -18.31 0.85
CA VAL A 47 -11.05 -17.34 0.83
C VAL A 47 -10.71 -16.95 2.27
N THR A 48 -9.44 -17.02 2.61
CA THR A 48 -8.97 -16.53 3.91
C THR A 48 -8.41 -15.12 3.77
N PRO A 49 -8.63 -14.19 4.74
CA PRO A 49 -7.72 -13.09 4.90
C PRO A 49 -6.34 -13.70 5.10
N LEU A 50 -5.34 -13.14 4.41
CA LEU A 50 -4.00 -13.68 4.52
C LEU A 50 -3.58 -13.68 6.00
N PRO A 51 -3.08 -14.80 6.54
CA PRO A 51 -2.77 -14.89 7.95
C PRO A 51 -1.77 -13.80 8.33
N VAL A 52 -2.10 -13.07 9.38
CA VAL A 52 -1.22 -12.07 9.97
C VAL A 52 -0.23 -12.81 10.83
N SER A 53 1.05 -12.71 10.50
CA SER A 53 2.09 -13.52 11.14
C SER A 53 2.34 -13.18 12.61
N SER A 54 2.00 -11.95 13.03
CA SER A 54 2.02 -11.55 14.44
C SER A 54 1.16 -10.31 14.68
N VAL A 55 0.39 -10.30 15.76
CA VAL A 55 -0.34 -9.13 16.26
C VAL A 55 0.19 -8.78 17.63
N ARG A 56 0.84 -7.63 17.76
CA ARG A 56 1.18 -7.05 19.06
C ARG A 56 0.26 -5.86 19.29
N THR A 57 -0.74 -6.03 20.12
CA THR A 57 -1.68 -4.95 20.44
C THR A 57 -1.06 -3.98 21.43
N LEU A 58 -0.92 -2.73 21.03
CA LEU A 58 -0.53 -1.64 21.92
C LEU A 58 -1.78 -0.97 22.44
N VAL A 59 -2.04 -1.13 23.72
CA VAL A 59 -3.09 -0.39 24.44
C VAL A 59 -2.46 0.93 24.92
N LEU A 60 -2.34 1.91 24.02
CA LEU A 60 -1.78 3.22 24.35
C LEU A 60 -2.79 4.31 24.02
N ALA A 61 -2.78 5.37 24.81
CA ALA A 61 -3.23 6.67 24.31
C ALA A 61 -2.45 7.01 23.04
N ALA A 62 -3.07 7.65 22.05
CA ALA A 62 -2.40 7.99 20.80
C ALA A 62 -1.10 8.73 21.09
N PRO A 63 0.06 8.20 20.70
CA PRO A 63 1.32 8.86 21.00
C PRO A 63 1.45 10.15 20.21
N THR A 64 2.14 11.14 20.77
CA THR A 64 2.43 12.40 20.09
C THR A 64 3.38 12.23 18.92
N ALA A 65 3.41 13.19 17.99
CA ALA A 65 4.35 13.15 16.86
C ALA A 65 5.82 13.11 17.29
N ALA A 66 6.15 13.67 18.45
CA ALA A 66 7.49 13.62 19.04
C ALA A 66 7.82 12.21 19.51
N GLU A 67 6.90 11.54 20.22
CA GLU A 67 7.07 10.16 20.66
C GLU A 67 7.16 9.18 19.48
N VAL A 68 6.38 9.42 18.41
CA VAL A 68 6.47 8.64 17.16
C VAL A 68 7.87 8.72 16.57
N ARG A 69 8.40 9.91 16.42
CA ARG A 69 9.75 10.12 15.88
C ARG A 69 10.82 9.56 16.82
N ALA A 70 10.72 9.83 18.12
CA ALA A 70 11.70 9.38 19.11
C ALA A 70 11.74 7.84 19.22
N ARG A 71 10.60 7.17 19.03
CA ARG A 71 10.49 5.70 19.11
C ARG A 71 10.61 5.00 17.75
N GLY A 72 10.71 5.73 16.65
CA GLY A 72 10.76 5.16 15.30
C GLY A 72 9.52 4.30 14.96
N LEU A 73 8.34 4.63 15.51
CA LEU A 73 7.16 3.75 15.45
C LEU A 73 6.56 3.58 14.06
N GLN A 74 6.83 4.51 13.13
CA GLN A 74 6.35 4.45 11.74
C GLN A 74 7.50 4.56 10.72
N THR A 75 8.59 3.83 10.94
CA THR A 75 9.73 3.79 10.01
C THR A 75 9.32 3.38 8.59
N TRP A 76 8.23 2.61 8.45
CA TRP A 76 7.72 2.19 7.17
C TRP A 76 7.31 3.37 6.26
N LEU A 77 6.81 4.48 6.81
CA LEU A 77 6.51 5.69 6.04
C LEU A 77 7.78 6.32 5.45
N THR A 78 8.85 6.38 6.23
CA THR A 78 10.15 6.90 5.77
C THR A 78 10.75 6.01 4.68
N ARG A 79 10.63 4.70 4.83
CA ARG A 79 11.14 3.72 3.85
C ARG A 79 10.51 3.85 2.48
N VAL A 80 9.24 4.21 2.41
CA VAL A 80 8.54 4.49 1.14
C VAL A 80 8.62 5.97 0.72
N ASN A 81 9.45 6.76 1.39
CA ASN A 81 9.67 8.18 1.09
C ASN A 81 8.41 9.06 1.16
N LYS A 82 7.46 8.71 2.07
CA LYS A 82 6.22 9.47 2.28
C LYS A 82 6.48 10.87 2.85
N PRO A 83 7.43 11.08 3.81
CA PRO A 83 7.74 12.43 4.31
C PRO A 83 8.19 13.39 3.22
N TYR A 84 8.96 12.91 2.24
CA TYR A 84 9.34 13.72 1.08
C TYR A 84 8.14 14.08 0.20
N ALA A 85 7.23 13.12 -0.04
CA ALA A 85 5.98 13.39 -0.75
C ALA A 85 5.17 14.50 -0.05
N ASN A 86 5.12 14.53 1.28
CA ASN A 86 4.46 15.60 2.04
C ASN A 86 5.11 16.97 1.81
N GLN A 87 6.45 17.03 1.71
CA GLN A 87 7.19 18.27 1.45
C GLN A 87 6.93 18.85 0.05
N LEU A 88 6.60 18.01 -0.92
CA LEU A 88 6.29 18.45 -2.27
C LEU A 88 4.99 19.26 -2.37
N GLY A 89 4.18 19.30 -1.31
CA GLY A 89 2.88 19.97 -1.31
C GLY A 89 1.88 19.32 -2.29
N THR A 90 2.23 18.16 -2.81
CA THR A 90 1.35 17.37 -3.66
C THR A 90 0.26 16.74 -2.79
N GLY A 91 -0.96 16.73 -3.28
CA GLY A 91 -2.15 16.36 -2.52
C GLY A 91 -2.03 15.09 -1.66
N ASN A 92 -2.90 14.99 -0.69
CA ASN A 92 -2.94 13.91 0.31
C ASN A 92 -3.92 12.78 -0.06
N GLY A 93 -4.32 12.67 -1.33
CA GLY A 93 -5.33 11.71 -1.79
C GLY A 93 -6.75 12.28 -1.84
N ALA A 94 -6.94 13.57 -1.55
CA ALA A 94 -8.26 14.20 -1.56
C ALA A 94 -8.97 14.04 -2.91
N GLY A 95 -10.28 13.82 -2.86
CA GLY A 95 -11.10 13.59 -4.05
C GLY A 95 -11.05 12.16 -4.59
N VAL A 96 -10.25 11.26 -3.99
CA VAL A 96 -10.17 9.85 -4.41
C VAL A 96 -10.87 8.95 -3.40
N THR A 97 -11.66 8.03 -3.91
CA THR A 97 -12.30 6.96 -3.12
C THR A 97 -11.55 5.64 -3.34
N ILE A 98 -11.26 4.93 -2.25
CA ILE A 98 -10.64 3.60 -2.29
C ILE A 98 -11.64 2.58 -1.76
N GLY A 99 -11.90 1.54 -2.52
CA GLY A 99 -12.66 0.37 -2.07
C GLY A 99 -11.77 -0.55 -1.24
N LEU A 100 -12.10 -0.73 0.01
CA LEU A 100 -11.49 -1.70 0.91
C LEU A 100 -12.42 -2.90 1.07
N VAL A 101 -11.96 -4.08 0.68
CA VAL A 101 -12.72 -5.33 0.80
C VAL A 101 -12.00 -6.20 1.82
N ASP A 102 -12.53 -6.26 3.06
CA ASP A 102 -11.82 -6.80 4.21
C ASP A 102 -12.78 -7.28 5.33
N SER A 103 -12.32 -7.37 6.57
CA SER A 103 -13.13 -7.79 7.74
C SER A 103 -14.09 -6.71 8.27
N GLY A 104 -14.16 -5.57 7.63
CA GLY A 104 -14.92 -4.40 8.08
C GLY A 104 -14.02 -3.28 8.58
N VAL A 105 -14.57 -2.34 9.33
CA VAL A 105 -13.84 -1.19 9.87
C VAL A 105 -14.51 -0.65 11.13
N GLN A 106 -13.69 -0.16 12.07
CA GLN A 106 -14.15 0.63 13.20
C GLN A 106 -14.28 2.10 12.77
N THR A 107 -15.46 2.53 12.40
CA THR A 107 -15.70 3.85 11.76
C THR A 107 -15.47 5.04 12.71
N ASP A 108 -15.62 4.82 14.01
CA ASP A 108 -15.41 5.83 15.06
C ASP A 108 -13.98 5.75 15.68
N HIS A 109 -13.10 4.89 15.15
CA HIS A 109 -11.69 4.89 15.56
C HIS A 109 -11.08 6.30 15.35
N PRO A 110 -10.36 6.85 16.34
CA PRO A 110 -9.88 8.24 16.29
C PRO A 110 -9.18 8.65 15.00
N THR A 111 -8.38 7.74 14.42
CA THR A 111 -7.64 8.00 13.18
C THR A 111 -8.47 7.82 11.90
N LEU A 112 -9.63 7.17 12.00
CA LEU A 112 -10.51 6.87 10.85
C LEU A 112 -11.79 7.69 10.85
N LYS A 113 -12.02 8.46 11.92
CA LYS A 113 -13.20 9.31 12.03
C LYS A 113 -13.29 10.30 10.86
N GLY A 114 -14.37 10.21 10.11
CA GLY A 114 -14.59 11.03 8.92
C GLY A 114 -13.87 10.52 7.64
N GLN A 115 -13.12 9.42 7.71
CA GLN A 115 -12.48 8.83 6.52
C GLN A 115 -13.37 7.83 5.78
N ILE A 116 -14.35 7.25 6.47
CA ILE A 116 -15.22 6.24 5.90
C ILE A 116 -16.44 6.92 5.25
N ALA A 117 -16.56 6.79 3.95
CA ALA A 117 -17.67 7.39 3.16
C ALA A 117 -18.89 6.48 3.10
N ALA A 118 -18.68 5.16 3.04
CA ALA A 118 -19.77 4.17 3.02
C ALA A 118 -19.26 2.81 3.52
N THR A 119 -20.19 2.02 4.05
CA THR A 119 -19.94 0.66 4.51
C THR A 119 -20.99 -0.30 3.96
N TYR A 120 -20.60 -1.56 3.79
CA TYR A 120 -21.45 -2.63 3.31
C TYR A 120 -21.06 -3.96 3.95
N ASN A 121 -22.02 -4.68 4.47
CA ASN A 121 -21.84 -6.03 4.97
C ASN A 121 -22.34 -7.02 3.91
N ALA A 122 -21.40 -7.69 3.25
CA ALA A 122 -21.72 -8.59 2.15
C ALA A 122 -22.40 -9.91 2.57
N PHE A 123 -22.47 -10.18 3.88
CA PHE A 123 -23.18 -11.36 4.40
C PHE A 123 -24.70 -11.16 4.45
N ASN A 124 -25.16 -9.93 4.69
CA ASN A 124 -26.57 -9.65 4.93
C ASN A 124 -27.12 -8.42 4.21
N GLY A 125 -26.28 -7.72 3.43
CA GLY A 125 -26.68 -6.54 2.68
C GLY A 125 -26.83 -5.25 3.51
N SER A 126 -26.59 -5.28 4.82
CA SER A 126 -26.70 -4.10 5.69
C SER A 126 -25.50 -3.16 5.54
N THR A 127 -25.60 -2.00 6.18
CA THR A 127 -24.50 -1.04 6.30
C THR A 127 -23.62 -1.29 7.53
N ASP A 128 -23.95 -2.24 8.40
CA ASP A 128 -23.12 -2.59 9.55
C ASP A 128 -21.91 -3.42 9.13
N ALA A 129 -20.80 -2.76 8.90
CA ALA A 129 -19.50 -3.37 8.61
C ALA A 129 -18.52 -3.24 9.79
N THR A 130 -19.04 -3.25 11.02
CA THR A 130 -18.19 -3.23 12.23
C THR A 130 -17.16 -4.35 12.17
N ASP A 131 -15.90 -3.99 12.38
CA ASP A 131 -14.77 -4.92 12.36
C ASP A 131 -14.66 -5.67 13.68
N GLN A 132 -14.76 -6.99 13.63
CA GLN A 132 -14.62 -7.87 14.78
C GLN A 132 -13.26 -8.55 14.86
N MET A 133 -12.44 -8.43 13.80
CA MET A 133 -11.13 -9.08 13.66
C MET A 133 -9.97 -8.10 13.84
N GLY A 134 -10.21 -6.81 13.57
CA GLY A 134 -9.22 -5.76 13.61
C GLY A 134 -8.36 -5.63 12.35
N HIS A 135 -8.42 -6.61 11.43
CA HIS A 135 -7.60 -6.62 10.22
C HIS A 135 -7.99 -5.50 9.27
N GLY A 136 -9.27 -5.34 8.94
CA GLY A 136 -9.74 -4.29 8.05
C GLY A 136 -9.54 -2.89 8.63
N THR A 137 -9.68 -2.72 9.94
CA THR A 137 -9.38 -1.46 10.64
C THR A 137 -7.89 -1.12 10.54
N HIS A 138 -7.02 -2.14 10.65
CA HIS A 138 -5.58 -1.95 10.50
C HIS A 138 -5.21 -1.53 9.07
N VAL A 139 -5.72 -2.23 8.08
CA VAL A 139 -5.54 -1.90 6.66
C VAL A 139 -6.08 -0.50 6.32
N ALA A 140 -7.28 -0.14 6.83
CA ALA A 140 -7.85 1.19 6.67
C ALA A 140 -6.95 2.30 7.22
N GLY A 141 -6.33 2.08 8.39
CA GLY A 141 -5.38 3.01 8.99
C GLY A 141 -4.13 3.23 8.14
N ILE A 142 -3.58 2.17 7.53
CA ILE A 142 -2.45 2.28 6.59
C ILE A 142 -2.84 3.06 5.33
N LEU A 143 -4.05 2.85 4.82
CA LEU A 143 -4.55 3.55 3.63
C LEU A 143 -4.73 5.04 3.89
N ALA A 144 -5.59 5.40 4.84
CA ALA A 144 -6.14 6.74 4.97
C ALA A 144 -6.24 7.24 6.42
N GLY A 145 -5.52 6.62 7.35
CA GLY A 145 -5.49 7.07 8.74
C GLY A 145 -5.04 8.53 8.84
N THR A 146 -5.74 9.32 9.67
CA THR A 146 -5.33 10.68 10.00
C THR A 146 -4.60 10.70 11.34
N THR A 147 -3.68 11.63 11.49
CA THR A 147 -2.96 11.80 12.77
C THR A 147 -3.89 12.32 13.86
N VAL A 148 -3.80 11.71 15.04
CA VAL A 148 -4.47 12.20 16.25
C VAL A 148 -3.45 12.93 17.12
N ASN A 149 -3.73 14.15 17.53
CA ASN A 149 -2.83 15.00 18.33
C ASN A 149 -1.42 15.18 17.72
N GLY A 150 -1.32 15.20 16.37
CA GLY A 150 -0.04 15.29 15.66
C GLY A 150 0.82 14.03 15.76
N GLY A 151 0.24 12.92 16.25
CA GLY A 151 0.92 11.63 16.44
C GLY A 151 0.61 10.61 15.33
N ILE A 152 0.52 9.38 15.71
CA ILE A 152 0.27 8.23 14.82
C ILE A 152 -1.15 7.65 14.99
N PRO A 153 -1.48 6.74 14.04
CA PRO A 153 -0.81 6.42 12.78
C PRO A 153 -1.27 7.34 11.66
N GLU A 154 -0.32 7.85 10.87
CA GLU A 154 -0.62 8.48 9.60
C GLU A 154 -0.71 7.42 8.50
N GLY A 155 -1.73 7.49 7.65
CA GLY A 155 -1.85 6.67 6.46
C GLY A 155 -1.08 7.27 5.26
N ILE A 156 -1.02 6.50 4.16
CA ILE A 156 -0.37 6.97 2.93
C ILE A 156 -1.16 8.10 2.29
N ALA A 157 -2.49 7.99 2.25
CA ALA A 157 -3.39 8.95 1.60
C ALA A 157 -4.47 9.46 2.56
N PRO A 158 -4.10 10.28 3.57
CA PRO A 158 -5.02 10.69 4.65
C PRO A 158 -6.16 11.59 4.19
N GLY A 159 -6.15 12.10 2.96
CA GLY A 159 -7.25 12.85 2.35
C GLY A 159 -8.21 11.99 1.53
N ALA A 160 -7.85 10.74 1.24
CA ALA A 160 -8.72 9.82 0.52
C ALA A 160 -9.90 9.37 1.37
N LYS A 161 -11.01 9.00 0.74
CA LYS A 161 -12.17 8.39 1.40
C LYS A 161 -12.20 6.88 1.15
N LEU A 162 -12.63 6.14 2.15
CA LEU A 162 -12.76 4.69 2.06
C LEU A 162 -14.24 4.30 1.94
N VAL A 163 -14.54 3.36 1.04
CA VAL A 163 -15.78 2.61 1.01
C VAL A 163 -15.44 1.16 1.37
N VAL A 164 -15.99 0.67 2.46
CA VAL A 164 -15.55 -0.57 3.09
C VAL A 164 -16.61 -1.64 2.98
N ALA A 165 -16.27 -2.74 2.31
CA ALA A 165 -17.07 -3.94 2.25
C ALA A 165 -16.55 -4.97 3.26
N LYS A 166 -17.38 -5.32 4.24
CA LYS A 166 -17.12 -6.41 5.17
C LYS A 166 -17.43 -7.73 4.50
N VAL A 167 -16.39 -8.51 4.28
CA VAL A 167 -16.45 -9.83 3.64
C VAL A 167 -15.89 -10.94 4.51
N PHE A 168 -15.38 -10.62 5.70
CA PHE A 168 -14.90 -11.59 6.68
C PHE A 168 -15.51 -11.33 8.05
N THR A 169 -15.92 -12.39 8.73
CA THR A 169 -16.31 -12.41 10.14
C THR A 169 -15.40 -13.32 10.97
N THR A 170 -14.67 -14.18 10.28
CA THR A 170 -13.66 -15.11 10.80
C THR A 170 -12.48 -15.12 9.83
N GLY A 171 -11.50 -15.98 10.08
CA GLY A 171 -10.31 -16.14 9.22
C GLY A 171 -10.60 -16.61 7.79
N SER A 172 -11.85 -16.87 7.40
CA SER A 172 -12.22 -17.30 6.06
C SER A 172 -13.61 -16.82 5.65
N SER A 173 -13.88 -16.77 4.34
CA SER A 173 -15.15 -16.34 3.78
C SER A 173 -15.43 -17.03 2.44
N PRO A 174 -16.69 -17.28 2.11
CA PRO A 174 -17.07 -17.74 0.77
C PRO A 174 -16.68 -16.73 -0.31
N THR A 175 -16.19 -17.20 -1.44
CA THR A 175 -15.81 -16.33 -2.56
C THR A 175 -16.99 -15.52 -3.13
N SER A 176 -18.22 -16.03 -3.02
CA SER A 176 -19.43 -15.30 -3.39
C SER A 176 -19.62 -14.03 -2.55
N VAL A 177 -19.34 -14.09 -1.24
CA VAL A 177 -19.42 -12.92 -0.33
C VAL A 177 -18.34 -11.91 -0.68
N ILE A 178 -17.10 -12.37 -0.97
CA ILE A 178 -16.02 -11.48 -1.38
C ILE A 178 -16.33 -10.83 -2.73
N SER A 179 -16.83 -11.61 -3.68
CA SER A 179 -17.24 -11.10 -4.99
C SER A 179 -18.39 -10.07 -4.88
N ALA A 180 -19.32 -10.26 -3.96
CA ALA A 180 -20.37 -9.29 -3.67
C ALA A 180 -19.78 -7.97 -3.13
N GLY A 181 -18.81 -8.04 -2.21
CA GLY A 181 -18.09 -6.88 -1.69
C GLY A 181 -17.32 -6.12 -2.77
N ILE A 182 -16.57 -6.84 -3.65
CA ILE A 182 -15.87 -6.26 -4.80
C ILE A 182 -16.86 -5.55 -5.72
N ASN A 183 -17.94 -6.24 -6.11
CA ASN A 183 -18.94 -5.70 -7.01
C ASN A 183 -19.66 -4.48 -6.41
N TRP A 184 -19.94 -4.46 -5.11
CA TRP A 184 -20.51 -3.29 -4.44
C TRP A 184 -19.54 -2.09 -4.50
N ALA A 185 -18.26 -2.28 -4.17
CA ALA A 185 -17.27 -1.21 -4.21
C ALA A 185 -17.12 -0.64 -5.63
N VAL A 186 -17.15 -1.49 -6.66
CA VAL A 186 -16.94 -1.10 -8.06
C VAL A 186 -18.22 -0.56 -8.71
N ASN A 187 -19.34 -1.27 -8.58
CA ASN A 187 -20.55 -0.95 -9.34
C ASN A 187 -21.43 0.07 -8.65
N VAL A 188 -21.49 0.05 -7.30
CA VAL A 188 -22.33 0.96 -6.51
C VAL A 188 -21.52 2.20 -6.12
N GLN A 189 -20.35 2.00 -5.49
CA GLN A 189 -19.53 3.10 -4.99
C GLN A 189 -18.60 3.72 -6.05
N LYS A 190 -18.45 3.07 -7.22
CA LYS A 190 -17.60 3.55 -8.33
C LYS A 190 -16.15 3.80 -7.91
N ALA A 191 -15.65 3.01 -6.98
CA ALA A 191 -14.29 3.14 -6.47
C ALA A 191 -13.26 2.94 -7.60
N PRO A 192 -12.42 3.95 -7.92
CA PRO A 192 -11.40 3.84 -8.95
C PRO A 192 -10.20 2.98 -8.53
N ILE A 193 -10.09 2.69 -7.25
CA ILE A 193 -9.00 1.89 -6.66
C ILE A 193 -9.60 0.85 -5.71
N LEU A 194 -9.11 -0.38 -5.77
CA LEU A 194 -9.38 -1.43 -4.80
C LEU A 194 -8.11 -1.81 -4.04
N SER A 195 -8.26 -2.03 -2.73
CA SER A 195 -7.26 -2.66 -1.86
C SER A 195 -7.78 -4.03 -1.42
N LEU A 196 -7.08 -5.10 -1.82
CA LEU A 196 -7.45 -6.48 -1.57
C LEU A 196 -6.34 -7.18 -0.77
N SER A 197 -6.41 -7.03 0.56
CA SER A 197 -5.50 -7.69 1.52
C SER A 197 -5.96 -9.13 1.82
N LEU A 198 -6.20 -9.91 0.77
CA LEU A 198 -6.76 -11.25 0.84
C LEU A 198 -6.17 -12.17 -0.24
N GLY A 199 -6.35 -13.48 -0.06
CA GLY A 199 -5.92 -14.45 -1.04
C GLY A 199 -6.78 -15.73 -1.02
N ALA A 200 -6.83 -16.41 -2.15
CA ALA A 200 -7.51 -17.68 -2.35
C ALA A 200 -6.59 -18.71 -3.04
N ALA A 201 -6.95 -19.98 -2.90
CA ALA A 201 -6.26 -21.08 -3.57
C ALA A 201 -6.69 -21.27 -5.03
N SER A 202 -7.75 -20.60 -5.47
CA SER A 202 -8.33 -20.78 -6.82
C SER A 202 -8.81 -19.46 -7.43
N GLU A 203 -9.08 -19.49 -8.73
CA GLU A 203 -9.53 -18.34 -9.53
C GLU A 203 -11.03 -17.99 -9.37
N SER A 204 -11.69 -18.48 -8.34
CA SER A 204 -13.16 -18.37 -8.16
C SER A 204 -13.69 -16.92 -8.08
N MET A 205 -12.80 -15.92 -7.91
CA MET A 205 -13.17 -14.49 -7.94
C MET A 205 -12.99 -13.85 -9.33
N LYS A 206 -12.63 -14.61 -10.35
CA LYS A 206 -12.29 -14.10 -11.70
C LYS A 206 -13.32 -13.13 -12.26
N ALA A 207 -14.60 -13.49 -12.22
CA ALA A 207 -15.65 -12.66 -12.79
C ALA A 207 -15.77 -11.27 -12.12
N SER A 208 -15.62 -11.19 -10.79
CA SER A 208 -15.67 -9.91 -10.07
C SER A 208 -14.43 -9.07 -10.33
N ILE A 209 -13.26 -9.67 -10.48
CA ILE A 209 -12.03 -8.97 -10.84
C ILE A 209 -12.07 -8.48 -12.29
N GLN A 210 -12.56 -9.31 -13.23
CA GLN A 210 -12.79 -8.89 -14.62
C GLN A 210 -13.75 -7.71 -14.72
N ASN A 211 -14.85 -7.74 -13.94
CA ASN A 211 -15.78 -6.61 -13.86
C ASN A 211 -15.07 -5.34 -13.36
N ALA A 212 -14.24 -5.43 -12.32
CA ALA A 212 -13.47 -4.29 -11.81
C ALA A 212 -12.52 -3.72 -12.88
N VAL A 213 -11.78 -4.59 -13.56
CA VAL A 213 -10.89 -4.19 -14.67
C VAL A 213 -11.68 -3.55 -15.81
N ALA A 214 -12.83 -4.09 -16.20
CA ALA A 214 -13.68 -3.53 -17.25
C ALA A 214 -14.22 -2.13 -16.92
N LYS A 215 -14.35 -1.81 -15.62
CA LYS A 215 -14.74 -0.47 -15.12
C LYS A 215 -13.56 0.49 -14.98
N GLY A 216 -12.34 0.06 -15.33
CA GLY A 216 -11.13 0.87 -15.20
C GLY A 216 -10.61 0.99 -13.76
N THR A 217 -11.04 0.11 -12.86
CA THR A 217 -10.56 0.10 -11.48
C THR A 217 -9.14 -0.42 -11.42
N LEU A 218 -8.26 0.30 -10.72
CA LEU A 218 -6.90 -0.12 -10.40
C LEU A 218 -6.92 -0.96 -9.12
N ILE A 219 -6.24 -2.10 -9.11
CA ILE A 219 -6.31 -3.07 -8.03
C ILE A 219 -4.92 -3.27 -7.43
N SER A 220 -4.79 -3.03 -6.12
CA SER A 220 -3.66 -3.46 -5.31
C SER A 220 -4.04 -4.75 -4.59
N VAL A 221 -3.25 -5.81 -4.76
CA VAL A 221 -3.57 -7.14 -4.23
C VAL A 221 -2.35 -7.83 -3.63
N ALA A 222 -2.54 -8.51 -2.51
CA ALA A 222 -1.50 -9.22 -1.79
C ALA A 222 -1.03 -10.48 -2.54
N LEU A 223 0.29 -10.71 -2.61
CA LEU A 223 0.90 -11.92 -3.21
C LEU A 223 0.65 -13.19 -2.40
N GLY A 224 0.42 -13.06 -1.09
CA GLY A 224 0.24 -14.20 -0.19
C GLY A 224 1.38 -14.34 0.83
N ASN A 225 1.13 -15.14 1.88
CA ASN A 225 1.99 -15.28 3.06
C ASN A 225 2.47 -16.71 3.30
N ASN A 226 2.69 -17.49 2.23
CA ASN A 226 3.09 -18.90 2.31
C ASN A 226 4.61 -19.11 2.15
N GLY A 227 5.38 -18.03 1.96
CA GLY A 227 6.83 -18.07 1.75
C GLY A 227 7.24 -18.65 0.40
N LYS A 228 6.33 -18.84 -0.55
CA LYS A 228 6.62 -19.37 -1.89
C LYS A 228 7.47 -18.40 -2.70
N THR A 229 8.35 -18.94 -3.54
CA THR A 229 9.20 -18.16 -4.46
C THR A 229 8.82 -18.36 -5.93
N ASP A 230 7.80 -19.16 -6.19
CA ASP A 230 7.37 -19.61 -7.53
C ASP A 230 5.83 -19.61 -7.67
N GLY A 231 5.14 -18.76 -6.91
CA GLY A 231 3.69 -18.66 -7.00
C GLY A 231 3.07 -17.65 -6.06
N ALA A 232 1.98 -17.06 -6.51
CA ALA A 232 1.15 -16.14 -5.75
C ALA A 232 -0.18 -16.79 -5.34
N THR A 233 -1.01 -16.05 -4.64
CA THR A 233 -2.41 -16.41 -4.40
C THR A 233 -3.32 -15.68 -5.39
N TRP A 234 -4.49 -16.24 -5.67
CA TRP A 234 -5.54 -15.50 -6.37
C TRP A 234 -6.13 -14.42 -5.44
N PRO A 235 -6.43 -13.22 -5.95
CA PRO A 235 -6.45 -12.81 -7.36
C PRO A 235 -5.16 -12.18 -7.89
N ALA A 236 -4.02 -12.19 -7.17
CA ALA A 236 -2.75 -11.66 -7.67
C ALA A 236 -2.30 -12.36 -8.96
N GLU A 237 -2.53 -13.65 -9.08
CA GLU A 237 -2.23 -14.44 -10.28
C GLU A 237 -2.87 -13.89 -11.57
N PHE A 238 -3.96 -13.15 -11.47
CA PHE A 238 -4.59 -12.53 -12.64
C PHE A 238 -3.80 -11.36 -13.23
N ALA A 239 -2.78 -10.83 -12.53
CA ALA A 239 -2.03 -9.68 -13.03
C ALA A 239 -1.37 -9.94 -14.39
N LYS A 240 -0.96 -11.18 -14.68
CA LYS A 240 -0.34 -11.59 -15.95
C LYS A 240 -1.34 -11.84 -17.09
N GLU A 241 -2.62 -11.89 -16.79
CA GLU A 241 -3.65 -12.15 -17.79
C GLU A 241 -3.82 -10.94 -18.72
N SER A 242 -3.97 -11.19 -20.02
CA SER A 242 -4.13 -10.12 -21.01
C SER A 242 -5.34 -9.22 -20.75
N TRP A 243 -6.42 -9.81 -20.21
CA TRP A 243 -7.63 -9.04 -19.85
C TRP A 243 -7.43 -8.14 -18.64
N ALA A 244 -6.39 -8.37 -17.79
CA ALA A 244 -6.06 -7.51 -16.66
C ALA A 244 -5.53 -6.14 -17.08
N LYS A 245 -5.03 -6.00 -18.32
CA LYS A 245 -4.62 -4.74 -18.98
C LYS A 245 -3.62 -3.93 -18.14
N GLY A 246 -2.83 -4.57 -17.26
CA GLY A 246 -1.90 -3.89 -16.36
C GLY A 246 -2.57 -3.13 -15.22
N GLN A 247 -3.85 -3.41 -14.91
CA GLN A 247 -4.61 -2.75 -13.83
C GLN A 247 -4.54 -3.48 -12.49
N ILE A 248 -3.82 -4.59 -12.42
CA ILE A 248 -3.62 -5.37 -11.18
C ILE A 248 -2.15 -5.27 -10.79
N VAL A 249 -1.89 -4.72 -9.61
CA VAL A 249 -0.55 -4.62 -9.02
C VAL A 249 -0.46 -5.61 -7.88
N ALA A 250 0.40 -6.62 -8.05
CA ALA A 250 0.69 -7.63 -7.06
C ALA A 250 1.71 -7.10 -6.04
N VAL A 251 1.46 -7.31 -4.75
CA VAL A 251 2.22 -6.67 -3.67
C VAL A 251 2.84 -7.70 -2.73
N GLY A 252 4.17 -7.69 -2.67
CA GLY A 252 4.96 -8.45 -1.71
C GLY A 252 5.34 -7.63 -0.47
N ALA A 253 5.78 -8.32 0.57
CA ALA A 253 6.16 -7.72 1.85
C ALA A 253 7.68 -7.73 2.04
N LEU A 254 8.23 -6.59 2.50
CA LEU A 254 9.62 -6.45 2.91
C LEU A 254 9.76 -6.34 4.43
N ASP A 255 10.84 -6.90 4.95
CA ASP A 255 11.33 -6.67 6.31
C ASP A 255 12.00 -5.28 6.47
N ALA A 256 12.52 -4.97 7.66
CA ALA A 256 13.16 -3.70 7.96
C ALA A 256 14.43 -3.45 7.14
N ASN A 257 15.09 -4.49 6.64
CA ASN A 257 16.34 -4.44 5.87
C ASN A 257 16.12 -4.42 4.35
N ASN A 258 14.86 -4.32 3.90
CA ASN A 258 14.44 -4.43 2.50
C ASN A 258 14.64 -5.84 1.89
N ASN A 259 14.80 -6.87 2.71
CA ASN A 259 14.70 -8.23 2.25
C ASN A 259 13.24 -8.64 2.09
N ARG A 260 12.96 -9.56 1.18
CA ARG A 260 11.65 -10.21 1.10
C ARG A 260 11.36 -10.88 2.46
N ALA A 261 10.26 -10.52 3.10
CA ALA A 261 9.85 -11.16 4.34
C ALA A 261 9.72 -12.68 4.11
N SER A 262 10.16 -13.49 5.07
CA SER A 262 10.22 -14.95 4.93
C SER A 262 8.86 -15.57 4.56
N PHE A 263 7.78 -15.00 5.05
CA PHE A 263 6.42 -15.42 4.72
C PHE A 263 5.92 -14.91 3.36
N SER A 264 6.48 -13.81 2.82
CA SER A 264 5.97 -13.20 1.59
C SER A 264 6.15 -14.14 0.41
N ASN A 265 5.08 -14.35 -0.35
CA ASN A 265 5.24 -14.99 -1.65
C ASN A 265 5.96 -14.06 -2.63
N SER A 266 6.58 -14.66 -3.64
CA SER A 266 7.03 -14.03 -4.88
C SER A 266 6.78 -14.99 -6.04
N ASP A 267 6.65 -14.44 -7.25
CA ASP A 267 6.42 -15.22 -8.46
C ASP A 267 7.14 -14.56 -9.63
N PRO A 268 8.17 -15.22 -10.22
CA PRO A 268 8.89 -14.70 -11.38
C PRO A 268 7.99 -14.43 -12.59
N THR A 269 6.89 -15.16 -12.74
CA THR A 269 5.94 -14.98 -13.85
C THR A 269 5.10 -13.71 -13.71
N LEU A 270 5.02 -13.15 -12.48
CA LEU A 270 4.33 -11.91 -12.14
C LEU A 270 5.26 -10.71 -12.03
N ALA A 271 6.57 -10.86 -12.25
CA ALA A 271 7.57 -9.81 -11.99
C ALA A 271 7.22 -8.46 -12.64
N ASN A 272 6.65 -8.47 -13.85
CA ASN A 272 6.25 -7.26 -14.58
C ASN A 272 5.13 -6.44 -13.90
N TRP A 273 4.36 -7.04 -12.99
CA TRP A 273 3.22 -6.43 -12.31
C TRP A 273 3.39 -6.41 -10.79
N THR A 274 4.59 -6.74 -10.32
CA THR A 274 4.90 -6.89 -8.90
C THR A 274 5.72 -5.72 -8.37
N VAL A 275 5.33 -5.25 -7.19
CA VAL A 275 6.12 -4.35 -6.34
C VAL A 275 6.13 -4.89 -4.91
N PHE A 276 7.07 -4.37 -4.12
CA PHE A 276 7.16 -4.69 -2.70
C PHE A 276 6.98 -3.42 -1.87
N ALA A 277 6.43 -3.60 -0.68
CA ALA A 277 6.32 -2.54 0.33
C ALA A 277 6.60 -3.10 1.73
N PRO A 278 6.88 -2.24 2.73
CA PRO A 278 7.04 -2.68 4.11
C PRO A 278 5.84 -3.49 4.58
N GLY A 279 6.09 -4.71 5.08
CA GLY A 279 5.04 -5.62 5.51
C GLY A 279 5.35 -6.34 6.82
N VAL A 280 6.43 -5.97 7.52
CA VAL A 280 6.81 -6.55 8.80
C VAL A 280 6.70 -5.50 9.90
N SER A 281 6.00 -5.82 10.98
CA SER A 281 5.81 -4.95 12.14
C SER A 281 5.28 -3.55 11.77
N VAL A 282 4.28 -3.50 10.92
CA VAL A 282 3.62 -2.24 10.50
C VAL A 282 2.64 -1.81 11.58
N LEU A 283 2.88 -0.63 12.17
CA LEU A 283 1.97 -0.04 13.15
C LEU A 283 0.81 0.66 12.45
N SER A 284 -0.41 0.37 12.89
CA SER A 284 -1.63 1.04 12.42
C SER A 284 -2.75 0.98 13.45
N SER A 285 -3.88 1.59 13.12
CA SER A 285 -5.15 1.51 13.86
C SER A 285 -5.54 0.04 14.04
N TYR A 286 -6.19 -0.27 15.14
CA TYR A 286 -6.67 -1.61 15.41
C TYR A 286 -7.97 -1.57 16.20
N SER A 287 -8.80 -2.56 16.01
CA SER A 287 -10.04 -2.73 16.77
C SER A 287 -10.21 -4.20 17.13
N ASN A 288 -10.66 -4.43 18.34
CA ASN A 288 -11.14 -5.73 18.76
C ASN A 288 -12.36 -5.56 19.71
N PRO A 289 -13.08 -6.62 20.06
CA PRO A 289 -14.27 -6.51 20.90
C PRO A 289 -14.06 -5.84 22.26
N THR A 290 -12.83 -5.90 22.80
CA THR A 290 -12.48 -5.34 24.12
C THR A 290 -11.90 -3.93 24.04
N ASN A 291 -11.27 -3.55 22.92
CA ASN A 291 -10.72 -2.22 22.69
C ASN A 291 -10.90 -1.80 21.24
N LYS A 292 -11.83 -0.90 20.98
CA LYS A 292 -12.17 -0.40 19.65
C LYS A 292 -11.23 0.68 19.13
N ASN A 293 -10.39 1.26 19.99
CA ASN A 293 -9.47 2.36 19.68
C ASN A 293 -8.01 1.96 19.90
N ALA A 294 -7.69 0.69 19.68
CA ALA A 294 -6.34 0.15 19.83
C ALA A 294 -5.45 0.47 18.63
N TYR A 295 -4.17 0.28 18.83
CA TYR A 295 -3.15 0.27 17.79
C TYR A 295 -2.40 -1.06 17.88
N ALA A 296 -1.99 -1.59 16.73
CA ALA A 296 -1.29 -2.87 16.69
C ALA A 296 -0.15 -2.85 15.67
N TYR A 297 0.90 -3.61 15.96
CA TYR A 297 1.86 -4.03 14.95
C TYR A 297 1.37 -5.32 14.30
N MET A 298 1.29 -5.31 12.97
CA MET A 298 0.92 -6.50 12.21
C MET A 298 1.90 -6.73 11.08
N SER A 299 2.05 -8.00 10.68
CA SER A 299 2.94 -8.40 9.60
C SER A 299 2.18 -9.23 8.57
N GLY A 300 2.44 -9.00 7.30
CA GLY A 300 1.79 -9.67 6.18
C GLY A 300 1.91 -8.87 4.88
N THR A 301 1.74 -9.52 3.75
CA THR A 301 1.50 -8.85 2.46
C THR A 301 0.21 -8.02 2.52
N SER A 302 -0.68 -8.34 3.46
CA SER A 302 -1.87 -7.56 3.81
C SER A 302 -1.56 -6.15 4.31
N MET A 303 -0.39 -5.90 4.92
CA MET A 303 0.04 -4.57 5.39
C MET A 303 0.78 -3.81 4.29
N ALA A 304 1.46 -4.50 3.40
CA ALA A 304 2.12 -3.93 2.23
C ALA A 304 1.10 -3.43 1.17
N THR A 305 0.04 -4.18 0.93
CA THR A 305 -1.00 -3.90 -0.08
C THR A 305 -1.64 -2.51 0.08
N PRO A 306 -2.11 -2.09 1.26
CA PRO A 306 -2.70 -0.76 1.45
C PRO A 306 -1.70 0.38 1.26
N ILE A 307 -0.39 0.16 1.49
CA ILE A 307 0.63 1.17 1.22
C ILE A 307 0.66 1.49 -0.28
N VAL A 308 0.59 0.47 -1.14
CA VAL A 308 0.53 0.63 -2.61
C VAL A 308 -0.79 1.26 -3.05
N ALA A 309 -1.93 0.83 -2.50
CA ALA A 309 -3.22 1.43 -2.82
C ALA A 309 -3.30 2.92 -2.40
N GLY A 310 -2.69 3.28 -1.28
CA GLY A 310 -2.55 4.68 -0.87
C GLY A 310 -1.67 5.48 -1.84
N GLN A 311 -0.57 4.93 -2.33
CA GLN A 311 0.25 5.56 -3.38
C GLN A 311 -0.54 5.77 -4.68
N MET A 312 -1.35 4.78 -5.10
CA MET A 312 -2.26 4.92 -6.24
C MET A 312 -3.20 6.12 -6.06
N ALA A 313 -3.75 6.31 -4.87
CA ALA A 313 -4.64 7.42 -4.56
C ALA A 313 -3.92 8.77 -4.59
N LEU A 314 -2.69 8.86 -4.11
CA LEU A 314 -1.88 10.07 -4.21
C LEU A 314 -1.62 10.46 -5.67
N ILE A 315 -1.24 9.52 -6.52
CA ILE A 315 -1.03 9.77 -7.95
C ILE A 315 -2.33 10.20 -8.60
N LYS A 316 -3.43 9.49 -8.36
CA LYS A 316 -4.76 9.79 -8.93
C LYS A 316 -5.29 11.15 -8.51
N SER A 317 -5.05 11.58 -7.28
CA SER A 317 -5.50 12.89 -6.78
C SER A 317 -4.77 14.06 -7.44
N ASN A 318 -3.50 13.86 -7.81
CA ASN A 318 -2.70 14.88 -8.50
C ASN A 318 -2.97 14.93 -10.01
N TRP A 319 -3.23 13.77 -10.62
CA TRP A 319 -3.41 13.64 -12.07
C TRP A 319 -4.60 12.73 -12.36
N ASN A 320 -5.80 13.28 -12.17
CA ASN A 320 -7.06 12.53 -12.28
C ASN A 320 -7.35 11.98 -13.69
N PHE A 321 -6.70 12.52 -14.72
CA PHE A 321 -6.80 12.06 -16.11
C PHE A 321 -6.03 10.76 -16.39
N LEU A 322 -5.08 10.38 -15.52
CA LEU A 322 -4.33 9.14 -15.70
C LEU A 322 -5.25 7.92 -15.63
N THR A 323 -5.05 7.02 -16.58
CA THR A 323 -5.73 5.72 -16.58
C THR A 323 -5.16 4.79 -15.49
N ALA A 324 -5.86 3.72 -15.19
CA ALA A 324 -5.36 2.73 -14.21
C ALA A 324 -4.01 2.12 -14.62
N PRO A 325 -3.77 1.71 -15.89
CA PRO A 325 -2.44 1.28 -16.34
C PRO A 325 -1.36 2.35 -16.23
N ASP A 326 -1.70 3.64 -16.48
CA ASP A 326 -0.72 4.72 -16.36
C ASP A 326 -0.24 4.86 -14.92
N ILE A 327 -1.17 4.83 -13.95
CA ILE A 327 -0.85 4.90 -12.51
C ILE A 327 0.01 3.72 -12.10
N ALA A 328 -0.32 2.50 -12.53
CA ALA A 328 0.50 1.31 -12.28
C ALA A 328 1.92 1.49 -12.84
N ASN A 329 2.04 1.97 -14.07
CA ASN A 329 3.34 2.22 -14.70
C ASN A 329 4.14 3.33 -14.00
N VAL A 330 3.48 4.38 -13.48
CA VAL A 330 4.14 5.39 -12.63
C VAL A 330 4.74 4.73 -11.39
N ILE A 331 3.99 3.84 -10.72
CA ILE A 331 4.47 3.11 -9.54
C ILE A 331 5.67 2.24 -9.89
N PHE A 332 5.57 1.45 -10.96
CA PHE A 332 6.64 0.54 -11.39
C PHE A 332 7.93 1.30 -11.71
N GLN A 333 7.84 2.40 -12.43
CA GLN A 333 9.00 3.15 -12.89
C GLN A 333 9.60 4.09 -11.84
N SER A 334 8.87 4.38 -10.78
CA SER A 334 9.37 5.16 -9.64
C SER A 334 9.88 4.29 -8.49
N ALA A 335 9.66 2.98 -8.55
CA ALA A 335 10.11 2.07 -7.50
C ALA A 335 11.63 2.08 -7.35
N THR A 336 12.11 1.87 -6.14
CA THR A 336 13.52 1.63 -5.84
C THR A 336 13.82 0.18 -6.16
N HIS A 337 14.63 -0.07 -7.18
CA HIS A 337 14.96 -1.43 -7.60
C HIS A 337 15.64 -2.23 -6.48
N LEU A 338 15.21 -3.47 -6.32
CA LEU A 338 15.83 -4.49 -5.48
C LEU A 338 16.19 -5.66 -6.39
N CYS A 339 17.33 -6.29 -6.14
CA CYS A 339 17.84 -7.40 -6.95
C CYS A 339 18.07 -8.63 -6.08
N SER A 340 17.61 -9.77 -6.57
CA SER A 340 17.81 -11.07 -5.93
C SER A 340 19.16 -11.72 -6.26
N ASP A 341 19.85 -11.21 -7.28
CA ASP A 341 21.18 -11.66 -7.66
C ASP A 341 22.29 -10.87 -6.90
N SER A 342 23.54 -11.26 -7.11
CA SER A 342 24.70 -10.64 -6.47
C SER A 342 25.09 -9.25 -7.02
N ALA A 343 24.18 -8.59 -7.75
CA ALA A 343 24.42 -7.25 -8.26
C ALA A 343 24.66 -6.24 -7.13
N THR A 344 25.66 -5.36 -7.30
CA THR A 344 25.83 -4.25 -6.37
C THR A 344 24.60 -3.33 -6.39
N ALA A 345 24.36 -2.61 -5.30
CA ALA A 345 23.24 -1.65 -5.23
C ALA A 345 23.28 -0.62 -6.36
N ALA A 346 24.47 -0.18 -6.78
CA ALA A 346 24.67 0.75 -7.89
C ALA A 346 24.20 0.13 -9.23
N VAL A 347 24.56 -1.10 -9.52
CA VAL A 347 24.14 -1.82 -10.74
C VAL A 347 22.64 -2.10 -10.67
N CYS A 348 22.14 -2.55 -9.53
CA CYS A 348 20.72 -2.81 -9.33
C CYS A 348 19.86 -1.58 -9.61
N SER A 349 20.26 -0.41 -9.08
CA SER A 349 19.51 0.85 -9.23
C SER A 349 19.37 1.34 -10.69
N THR A 350 20.24 0.87 -11.59
CA THR A 350 20.20 1.26 -13.02
C THR A 350 19.38 0.33 -13.90
N ARG A 351 18.90 -0.79 -13.37
CA ARG A 351 18.07 -1.74 -14.14
C ARG A 351 16.78 -1.09 -14.62
N LYS A 352 16.37 -1.50 -15.81
CA LYS A 352 15.11 -1.07 -16.46
C LYS A 352 14.08 -2.18 -16.56
N THR A 353 14.41 -3.36 -16.04
CA THR A 353 13.56 -4.55 -16.05
C THR A 353 13.32 -5.01 -14.63
N PRO A 354 12.16 -5.59 -14.34
CA PRO A 354 11.88 -6.11 -13.01
C PRO A 354 12.78 -7.30 -12.66
N ASP A 355 13.07 -7.44 -11.37
CA ASP A 355 13.77 -8.59 -10.81
C ASP A 355 12.81 -9.77 -10.67
N ALA A 356 13.30 -11.00 -10.84
CA ALA A 356 12.47 -12.20 -10.77
C ALA A 356 11.79 -12.40 -9.41
N MET A 357 12.45 -12.01 -8.31
CA MET A 357 11.91 -12.13 -6.95
C MET A 357 11.17 -10.87 -6.51
N TYR A 358 11.76 -9.70 -6.76
CA TYR A 358 11.29 -8.42 -6.22
C TYR A 358 10.42 -7.62 -7.19
N GLY A 359 10.20 -8.11 -8.42
CA GLY A 359 9.51 -7.32 -9.44
C GLY A 359 10.23 -5.98 -9.66
N TRP A 360 9.51 -4.88 -9.58
CA TRP A 360 10.08 -3.53 -9.71
C TRP A 360 10.76 -3.04 -8.43
N GLY A 361 10.66 -3.80 -7.32
CA GLY A 361 11.30 -3.49 -6.05
C GLY A 361 10.42 -2.74 -5.06
N LEU A 362 11.05 -1.98 -4.14
CA LEU A 362 10.37 -1.21 -3.10
C LEU A 362 9.67 0.01 -3.71
N ILE A 363 8.39 0.16 -3.46
CA ILE A 363 7.66 1.38 -3.86
C ILE A 363 8.29 2.63 -3.28
N ASN A 364 8.22 3.73 -4.02
CA ASN A 364 8.73 5.03 -3.61
C ASN A 364 7.67 6.11 -3.85
N VAL A 365 6.94 6.46 -2.80
CA VAL A 365 5.83 7.43 -2.86
C VAL A 365 6.33 8.81 -3.32
N GLY A 366 7.45 9.26 -2.76
CA GLY A 366 8.03 10.56 -3.13
C GLY A 366 8.47 10.61 -4.59
N ALA A 367 9.17 9.58 -5.09
CA ALA A 367 9.60 9.52 -6.48
C ALA A 367 8.43 9.43 -7.46
N SER A 368 7.31 8.76 -7.08
CA SER A 368 6.13 8.66 -7.94
C SER A 368 5.44 10.00 -8.21
N LEU A 369 5.68 10.99 -7.36
CA LEU A 369 5.16 12.35 -7.48
C LEU A 369 6.15 13.31 -8.16
N GLN A 370 7.32 12.82 -8.57
CA GLN A 370 8.32 13.53 -9.36
C GLN A 370 8.20 13.19 -10.85
N PRO A 371 8.78 14.00 -11.76
CA PRO A 371 8.83 13.69 -13.19
C PRO A 371 9.50 12.34 -13.45
N ILE A 372 8.93 11.55 -14.35
CA ILE A 372 9.52 10.29 -14.83
C ILE A 372 9.94 10.43 -16.28
N GLY A 373 11.22 10.26 -16.55
CA GLY A 373 11.83 10.53 -17.84
C GLY A 373 12.12 12.01 -18.05
N GLY A 374 12.40 12.40 -19.29
CA GLY A 374 12.66 13.80 -19.64
C GLY A 374 11.41 14.66 -19.54
N LEU A 375 11.58 15.91 -19.09
CA LEU A 375 10.54 16.92 -19.13
C LEU A 375 10.48 17.58 -20.52
N ASN A 376 9.27 17.90 -20.99
CA ASN A 376 9.04 18.59 -22.24
C ASN A 376 8.15 19.82 -22.02
N VAL A 377 8.51 20.95 -22.62
CA VAL A 377 7.71 22.15 -22.64
C VAL A 377 6.96 22.22 -24.00
N ALA A 378 5.66 22.47 -23.93
CA ALA A 378 4.90 22.73 -25.17
C ALA A 378 5.19 24.12 -25.67
N THR A 379 5.51 24.26 -26.97
CA THR A 379 5.63 25.55 -27.67
C THR A 379 4.25 26.08 -28.08
N ALA A 380 4.16 27.34 -28.44
CA ALA A 380 2.92 27.94 -28.96
C ALA A 380 2.37 27.23 -30.22
N SER A 381 3.23 26.57 -30.99
CA SER A 381 2.86 25.73 -32.14
C SER A 381 2.41 24.32 -31.75
N GLY A 382 2.41 23.96 -30.45
CA GLY A 382 2.09 22.62 -29.99
C GLY A 382 3.25 21.62 -30.07
N ALA A 383 4.41 22.00 -30.57
CA ALA A 383 5.60 21.14 -30.55
C ALA A 383 6.12 20.95 -29.12
N LYS A 384 6.62 19.77 -28.84
CA LYS A 384 7.25 19.46 -27.54
C LYS A 384 8.77 19.66 -27.67
N VAL A 385 9.33 20.53 -26.83
CA VAL A 385 10.77 20.76 -26.72
C VAL A 385 11.27 20.18 -25.39
N SER A 386 12.33 19.37 -25.44
CA SER A 386 12.94 18.81 -24.24
C SER A 386 13.44 19.92 -23.33
N TYR A 387 13.00 19.90 -22.08
CA TYR A 387 13.52 20.76 -21.01
C TYR A 387 14.67 20.03 -20.34
N THR A 388 15.87 20.57 -20.49
CA THR A 388 17.04 20.21 -19.71
C THR A 388 17.42 21.41 -18.86
N GLU A 389 17.79 21.20 -17.60
CA GLU A 389 18.43 22.24 -16.77
C GLU A 389 19.85 22.52 -17.31
N SER A 390 19.93 22.93 -18.56
CA SER A 390 21.19 23.36 -19.18
C SER A 390 21.34 24.87 -18.96
N THR A 391 22.57 25.27 -18.67
CA THR A 391 22.95 26.70 -18.59
C THR A 391 22.65 27.35 -19.93
N ILE A 392 21.57 28.14 -20.00
CA ILE A 392 21.30 28.95 -21.17
C ILE A 392 22.20 30.17 -21.03
N ALA A 393 23.25 30.22 -21.85
CA ALA A 393 24.06 31.42 -21.98
C ALA A 393 23.20 32.47 -22.71
N THR A 394 22.80 33.53 -22.00
CA THR A 394 22.13 34.66 -22.65
C THR A 394 23.16 35.54 -23.34
N PRO A 395 23.02 35.82 -24.64
CA PRO A 395 23.99 36.65 -25.39
C PRO A 395 23.96 38.13 -25.00
N LYS A 396 23.07 38.57 -24.17
CA LYS A 396 22.96 39.98 -23.71
C LYS A 396 22.53 40.07 -22.27
N SER A 397 23.29 40.79 -21.50
CA SER A 397 23.19 40.98 -20.03
C SER A 397 21.88 41.62 -19.49
N GLY A 398 20.96 42.03 -20.35
CA GLY A 398 19.72 42.69 -19.95
C GLY A 398 18.50 41.79 -19.80
N LEU A 399 18.52 40.55 -20.33
CA LEU A 399 17.36 39.66 -20.33
C LEU A 399 17.32 38.71 -19.10
N ALA A 400 18.47 38.44 -18.46
CA ALA A 400 18.58 37.49 -17.38
C ALA A 400 17.71 37.81 -16.15
N PRO A 401 17.60 39.10 -15.68
CA PRO A 401 16.77 39.42 -14.53
C PRO A 401 15.27 39.18 -14.75
N GLY A 402 14.78 39.47 -15.99
CA GLY A 402 13.37 39.29 -16.32
C GLY A 402 12.93 37.83 -16.49
N LEU A 403 13.89 36.92 -16.77
CA LEU A 403 13.61 35.51 -16.95
C LEU A 403 13.73 34.69 -15.66
N LYS A 404 14.39 35.20 -14.61
CA LYS A 404 14.60 34.50 -13.33
C LYS A 404 13.31 34.09 -12.62
N GLY A 405 12.20 34.79 -12.85
CA GLY A 405 10.89 34.49 -12.27
C GLY A 405 9.93 33.77 -13.25
N LEU A 406 10.38 33.45 -14.46
CA LEU A 406 9.48 32.88 -15.46
C LEU A 406 9.27 31.41 -15.23
N ASN A 407 8.09 31.06 -14.72
CA ASN A 407 7.64 29.69 -14.53
C ASN A 407 6.79 29.25 -15.73
N THR A 408 6.94 27.98 -16.12
CA THR A 408 6.09 27.33 -17.12
C THR A 408 5.75 25.93 -16.65
N ILE A 409 4.83 25.27 -17.37
CA ILE A 409 4.48 23.88 -17.13
C ILE A 409 5.24 23.02 -18.15
N ALA A 410 6.06 22.11 -17.65
CA ALA A 410 6.63 21.03 -18.43
C ALA A 410 5.89 19.72 -18.12
N VAL A 411 5.81 18.84 -19.08
CA VAL A 411 5.17 17.53 -18.94
C VAL A 411 6.19 16.42 -19.04
N ASP A 412 5.99 15.38 -18.24
CA ASP A 412 6.77 14.15 -18.32
C ASP A 412 6.21 13.18 -19.37
N LYS A 413 6.77 11.98 -19.45
CA LYS A 413 6.34 10.96 -20.41
C LYS A 413 4.90 10.45 -20.22
N PHE A 414 4.30 10.66 -19.06
CA PHE A 414 2.89 10.36 -18.76
C PHE A 414 1.98 11.58 -18.95
N ASN A 415 2.49 12.67 -19.54
CA ASN A 415 1.84 13.98 -19.67
C ASN A 415 1.44 14.62 -18.32
N ARG A 416 2.11 14.25 -17.23
CA ARG A 416 1.92 14.88 -15.92
C ARG A 416 2.61 16.25 -15.91
N GLY A 417 1.86 17.30 -15.54
CA GLY A 417 2.37 18.66 -15.50
C GLY A 417 3.19 18.94 -14.26
N PHE A 418 4.33 19.60 -14.44
CA PHE A 418 5.23 20.09 -13.39
C PHE A 418 5.59 21.54 -13.65
N VAL A 419 5.61 22.35 -12.60
CA VAL A 419 6.08 23.74 -12.70
C VAL A 419 7.61 23.74 -12.78
N VAL A 420 8.15 24.31 -13.83
CA VAL A 420 9.59 24.49 -14.02
C VAL A 420 9.93 25.96 -14.14
N ASN A 421 11.08 26.38 -13.61
CA ASN A 421 11.56 27.74 -13.72
C ASN A 421 12.53 27.85 -14.89
N LEU A 422 12.14 28.54 -15.95
CA LEU A 422 12.97 28.74 -17.13
C LEU A 422 14.21 29.59 -16.87
N GLY A 423 14.20 30.36 -15.80
CA GLY A 423 15.33 31.21 -15.40
C GLY A 423 16.34 30.53 -14.48
N SER A 424 16.11 29.31 -13.99
CA SER A 424 17.00 28.63 -13.05
C SER A 424 18.39 28.32 -13.62
N GLY A 425 18.49 28.15 -14.93
CA GLY A 425 19.75 27.90 -15.67
C GLY A 425 20.42 29.14 -16.24
N LEU A 426 19.88 30.35 -16.02
CA LEU A 426 20.47 31.60 -16.52
C LEU A 426 21.62 32.08 -15.61
N LYS A 427 22.82 32.13 -16.11
CA LYS A 427 23.99 32.74 -15.46
C LYS A 427 24.29 34.11 -16.04
#